data_e3399417bf835c69c4987f07aebb250e
#
_entry.id   e3399417bf835c69c4987f07aebb250e
#
_cell.length_a   1.000
_cell.length_b   1.000
_cell.length_c   1.000
_cell.angle_alpha   90.00
_cell.angle_beta   90.00
_cell.angle_gamma   90.00
#
_symmetry.space_group_name_H-M   'P 1'
#
loop_
_entity.id
_entity.type
_entity.pdbx_description
1 polymer ?
#
loop_
_entity_poly.entity_id
_entity_poly.type
_entity_poly.pdbx_seq_one_letter_code
_entity_poly.pdbx_strand_id
1 'polypeptide(L)'
;MYKYEGDEINEIAIGEFCNAFLNHELKPFVIKQTIPENNDSKVKTVVHDTWRSIVHDPSSDVVVFFYLPLSVCSHCVKFLELYKKIVEDINIPNVVFTKIDMHANAQVPGIRVANFPTVQIYPMTNKFQEITFSGPRKEEELKNWLIENLTQVQDNRFTEEELLGLGDVI
;
A
#
# COMPACT_ATOMS: atom_id res chain seq x y z
N MET A 1 20.97 0.62 0.67
CA MET A 1 21.71 1.13 1.84
C MET A 1 22.17 -0.08 2.65
N TYR A 2 23.35 -0.04 3.25
CA TYR A 2 23.86 -1.08 4.14
C TYR A 2 24.13 -0.46 5.50
N LYS A 3 23.88 -1.21 6.58
CA LYS A 3 24.03 -0.74 7.95
C LYS A 3 25.05 -1.62 8.67
N TYR A 4 26.00 -0.99 9.35
CA TYR A 4 26.86 -1.68 10.29
C TYR A 4 26.10 -1.96 11.57
N GLU A 5 26.12 -3.22 12.05
CA GLU A 5 25.37 -3.67 13.23
C GLU A 5 26.29 -4.11 14.38
N GLY A 6 27.59 -3.83 14.29
CA GLY A 6 28.54 -4.14 15.36
C GLY A 6 28.45 -3.14 16.53
N ASP A 7 28.85 -3.62 17.71
CA ASP A 7 28.82 -2.82 18.96
C ASP A 7 29.94 -1.77 19.02
N GLU A 8 31.05 -2.00 18.33
CA GLU A 8 32.21 -1.11 18.32
C GLU A 8 32.57 -0.67 16.91
N ILE A 9 32.86 0.63 16.76
CA ILE A 9 33.38 1.20 15.52
C ILE A 9 34.88 1.42 15.70
N ASN A 10 35.68 0.56 15.07
CA ASN A 10 37.14 0.67 14.99
C ASN A 10 37.64 0.35 13.58
N GLU A 11 38.93 0.55 13.32
CA GLU A 11 39.52 0.39 11.98
C GLU A 11 39.35 -1.03 11.44
N ILE A 12 39.48 -2.04 12.30
CA ILE A 12 39.32 -3.46 11.90
C ILE A 12 37.87 -3.73 11.49
N ALA A 13 36.91 -3.33 12.32
CA ALA A 13 35.49 -3.53 12.08
C ALA A 13 34.99 -2.82 10.82
N ILE A 14 35.49 -1.61 10.55
CA ILE A 14 35.19 -0.88 9.32
C ILE A 14 35.79 -1.63 8.10
N GLY A 15 37.02 -2.11 8.22
CA GLY A 15 37.69 -2.89 7.17
C GLY A 15 36.93 -4.19 6.83
N GLU A 16 36.47 -4.93 7.83
CA GLU A 16 35.67 -6.14 7.66
C GLU A 16 34.33 -5.83 7.00
N PHE A 17 33.65 -4.78 7.45
CA PHE A 17 32.38 -4.34 6.85
C PHE A 17 32.54 -3.94 5.38
N CYS A 18 33.60 -3.20 5.03
CA CYS A 18 33.91 -2.85 3.65
C CYS A 18 34.23 -4.07 2.80
N ASN A 19 34.98 -5.03 3.31
CA ASN A 19 35.29 -6.27 2.61
C ASN A 19 34.01 -7.12 2.37
N ALA A 20 33.15 -7.25 3.37
CA ALA A 20 31.87 -7.94 3.24
C ALA A 20 30.96 -7.26 2.21
N PHE A 21 31.00 -5.92 2.14
CA PHE A 21 30.28 -5.18 1.10
C PHE A 21 30.81 -5.47 -0.31
N LEU A 22 32.12 -5.43 -0.48
CA LEU A 22 32.78 -5.71 -1.78
C LEU A 22 32.56 -7.16 -2.25
N ASN A 23 32.49 -8.09 -1.32
CA ASN A 23 32.22 -9.50 -1.59
C ASN A 23 30.74 -9.83 -1.77
N HIS A 24 29.83 -8.83 -1.73
CA HIS A 24 28.37 -9.03 -1.79
C HIS A 24 27.78 -9.91 -0.68
N GLU A 25 28.43 -10.00 0.48
CA GLU A 25 28.00 -10.79 1.63
C GLU A 25 26.97 -10.05 2.50
N LEU A 26 26.93 -8.69 2.41
CA LEU A 26 25.99 -7.90 3.18
C LEU A 26 24.59 -7.90 2.58
N LYS A 27 23.60 -8.03 3.46
CA LYS A 27 22.20 -7.81 3.09
C LYS A 27 21.87 -6.32 3.12
N PRO A 28 21.12 -5.79 2.14
CA PRO A 28 20.66 -4.41 2.19
C PRO A 28 19.81 -4.17 3.44
N PHE A 29 20.09 -3.07 4.13
CA PHE A 29 19.25 -2.61 5.23
C PHE A 29 17.95 -2.03 4.68
N VAL A 30 16.82 -2.58 5.12
CA VAL A 30 15.49 -2.13 4.75
C VAL A 30 14.81 -1.55 5.99
N ILE A 31 14.35 -0.29 5.88
CA ILE A 31 13.52 0.32 6.92
C ILE A 31 12.14 -0.28 6.79
N LYS A 32 11.72 -1.04 7.79
CA LYS A 32 10.41 -1.67 7.83
C LYS A 32 9.79 -1.61 9.23
N GLN A 33 8.51 -1.33 9.27
CA GLN A 33 7.70 -1.36 10.48
C GLN A 33 7.38 -2.81 10.85
N THR A 34 7.27 -3.10 12.14
CA THR A 34 6.77 -4.39 12.63
C THR A 34 5.30 -4.59 12.24
N ILE A 35 4.93 -5.84 11.97
CA ILE A 35 3.53 -6.20 11.70
C ILE A 35 2.71 -5.90 12.97
N PRO A 36 1.60 -5.14 12.87
CA PRO A 36 0.74 -4.89 14.02
C PRO A 36 0.16 -6.18 14.59
N GLU A 37 0.15 -6.33 15.92
CA GLU A 37 -0.44 -7.48 16.60
C GLU A 37 -1.96 -7.58 16.35
N ASN A 38 -2.64 -6.43 16.25
CA ASN A 38 -4.04 -6.34 15.90
C ASN A 38 -4.23 -5.43 14.68
N ASN A 39 -4.89 -5.93 13.66
CA ASN A 39 -5.16 -5.24 12.39
C ASN A 39 -6.63 -5.42 11.94
N ASP A 40 -7.57 -5.53 12.91
CA ASP A 40 -8.99 -5.82 12.66
C ASP A 40 -9.83 -4.59 12.31
N SER A 41 -9.23 -3.39 12.30
CA SER A 41 -9.92 -2.17 11.90
C SER A 41 -10.33 -2.21 10.42
N LYS A 42 -11.42 -1.51 10.06
CA LYS A 42 -11.85 -1.37 8.65
C LYS A 42 -10.72 -0.85 7.75
N VAL A 43 -9.86 0.05 8.26
CA VAL A 43 -8.65 0.51 7.57
C VAL A 43 -7.45 -0.24 8.14
N LYS A 44 -7.04 -1.30 7.47
CA LYS A 44 -5.90 -2.14 7.88
C LYS A 44 -4.58 -1.42 7.71
N THR A 45 -3.63 -1.65 8.61
CA THR A 45 -2.26 -1.17 8.45
C THR A 45 -1.47 -2.18 7.62
N VAL A 46 -0.90 -1.71 6.52
CA VAL A 46 0.03 -2.48 5.69
C VAL A 46 1.45 -2.04 6.03
N VAL A 47 2.36 -2.99 6.09
CA VAL A 47 3.79 -2.79 6.30
C VAL A 47 4.58 -3.45 5.18
N HIS A 48 5.89 -3.18 5.10
CA HIS A 48 6.76 -3.74 4.07
C HIS A 48 6.55 -5.26 3.88
N ASP A 49 6.53 -6.02 4.97
CA ASP A 49 6.47 -7.48 4.94
C ASP A 49 5.07 -8.03 4.58
N THR A 50 4.00 -7.23 4.76
CA THR A 50 2.63 -7.62 4.39
C THR A 50 2.13 -6.98 3.09
N TRP A 51 2.93 -6.13 2.46
CA TRP A 51 2.55 -5.43 1.23
C TRP A 51 2.07 -6.39 0.15
N ARG A 52 2.91 -7.37 -0.18
CA ARG A 52 2.60 -8.31 -1.26
C ARG A 52 1.38 -9.17 -0.97
N SER A 53 1.25 -9.68 0.25
CA SER A 53 0.14 -10.57 0.63
C SER A 53 -1.20 -9.86 0.74
N ILE A 54 -1.21 -8.54 1.05
CA ILE A 54 -2.45 -7.77 1.19
C ILE A 54 -2.77 -7.03 -0.10
N VAL A 55 -1.82 -6.25 -0.63
CA VAL A 55 -2.12 -5.35 -1.76
C VAL A 55 -2.17 -6.09 -3.09
N HIS A 56 -1.39 -7.16 -3.23
CA HIS A 56 -1.40 -7.99 -4.43
C HIS A 56 -2.27 -9.25 -4.30
N ASP A 57 -3.17 -9.31 -3.30
CA ASP A 57 -4.18 -10.37 -3.21
C ASP A 57 -5.16 -10.25 -4.41
N PRO A 58 -5.26 -11.26 -5.27
CA PRO A 58 -6.13 -11.22 -6.44
C PRO A 58 -7.62 -11.36 -6.11
N SER A 59 -7.98 -11.67 -4.86
CA SER A 59 -9.37 -11.90 -4.44
C SER A 59 -10.15 -10.62 -4.10
N SER A 60 -9.48 -9.45 -4.03
CA SER A 60 -10.10 -8.20 -3.59
C SER A 60 -9.48 -6.98 -4.26
N ASP A 61 -10.27 -5.92 -4.44
CA ASP A 61 -9.73 -4.60 -4.72
C ASP A 61 -9.11 -4.04 -3.45
N VAL A 62 -7.94 -3.42 -3.55
CA VAL A 62 -7.26 -2.89 -2.37
C VAL A 62 -7.06 -1.39 -2.53
N VAL A 63 -7.63 -0.63 -1.60
CA VAL A 63 -7.44 0.82 -1.52
C VAL A 63 -6.33 1.12 -0.53
N VAL A 64 -5.29 1.80 -0.97
CA VAL A 64 -4.13 2.13 -0.13
C VAL A 64 -4.01 3.62 0.09
N PHE A 65 -4.00 4.03 1.35
CA PHE A 65 -3.70 5.39 1.79
C PHE A 65 -2.22 5.50 2.16
N PHE A 66 -1.45 6.20 1.33
CA PHE A 66 -0.03 6.46 1.56
C PHE A 66 0.16 7.74 2.35
N TYR A 67 0.92 7.66 3.44
CA TYR A 67 1.15 8.84 4.29
C TYR A 67 2.58 8.87 4.86
N LEU A 68 2.95 10.04 5.38
CA LEU A 68 4.12 10.24 6.22
C LEU A 68 3.69 10.46 7.68
N PRO A 69 4.59 10.25 8.66
CA PRO A 69 4.28 10.43 10.08
C PRO A 69 3.63 11.77 10.38
N LEU A 70 2.77 11.78 11.38
CA LEU A 70 2.00 12.95 11.79
C LEU A 70 2.89 14.13 12.20
N SER A 71 4.11 13.86 12.69
CA SER A 71 5.12 14.86 13.06
C SER A 71 5.66 15.68 11.89
N VAL A 72 5.57 15.15 10.64
CA VAL A 72 6.13 15.80 9.44
C VAL A 72 5.07 16.14 8.39
N CYS A 73 3.85 15.58 8.49
CA CYS A 73 2.80 15.76 7.50
C CYS A 73 1.44 16.07 8.15
N SER A 74 1.18 17.33 8.47
CA SER A 74 -0.10 17.77 9.02
C SER A 74 -1.30 17.53 8.07
N HIS A 75 -1.08 17.60 6.76
CA HIS A 75 -2.09 17.29 5.76
C HIS A 75 -2.45 15.79 5.74
N CYS A 76 -1.48 14.92 6.04
CA CYS A 76 -1.71 13.48 6.14
C CYS A 76 -2.67 13.16 7.28
N VAL A 77 -2.57 13.86 8.43
CA VAL A 77 -3.46 13.65 9.59
C VAL A 77 -4.91 13.90 9.20
N LYS A 78 -5.19 15.13 8.72
CA LYS A 78 -6.56 15.56 8.37
C LYS A 78 -7.18 14.67 7.29
N PHE A 79 -6.39 14.31 6.29
CA PHE A 79 -6.89 13.50 5.19
C PHE A 79 -7.05 12.02 5.58
N LEU A 80 -6.24 11.50 6.52
CA LEU A 80 -6.42 10.15 7.06
C LEU A 80 -7.69 10.04 7.92
N GLU A 81 -8.00 11.06 8.73
CA GLU A 81 -9.25 11.10 9.49
C GLU A 81 -10.48 11.10 8.55
N LEU A 82 -10.43 11.91 7.52
CA LEU A 82 -11.46 11.96 6.49
C LEU A 82 -11.58 10.61 5.75
N TYR A 83 -10.47 10.01 5.36
CA TYR A 83 -10.45 8.69 4.73
C TYR A 83 -11.08 7.61 5.60
N LYS A 84 -10.74 7.56 6.88
CA LYS A 84 -11.33 6.63 7.84
C LYS A 84 -12.85 6.82 7.97
N LYS A 85 -13.31 8.08 8.08
CA LYS A 85 -14.73 8.40 8.15
C LYS A 85 -15.48 7.89 6.90
N ILE A 86 -14.95 8.13 5.71
CA ILE A 86 -15.53 7.66 4.45
C ILE A 86 -15.60 6.13 4.43
N VAL A 87 -14.54 5.44 4.87
CA VAL A 87 -14.50 3.98 4.89
C VAL A 87 -15.52 3.38 5.87
N GLU A 88 -15.84 4.07 6.97
CA GLU A 88 -16.92 3.61 7.87
C GLU A 88 -18.31 3.61 7.18
N ASP A 89 -18.55 4.57 6.28
CA ASP A 89 -19.82 4.73 5.55
C ASP A 89 -19.91 3.88 4.27
N ILE A 90 -18.77 3.38 3.77
CA ILE A 90 -18.74 2.56 2.56
C ILE A 90 -18.82 1.08 2.93
N ASN A 91 -19.73 0.37 2.25
CA ASN A 91 -19.85 -1.08 2.35
C ASN A 91 -19.89 -1.68 0.94
N ILE A 92 -18.72 -1.89 0.34
CA ILE A 92 -18.56 -2.51 -0.98
C ILE A 92 -17.93 -3.89 -0.77
N PRO A 93 -18.51 -4.98 -1.28
CA PRO A 93 -17.97 -6.32 -1.14
C PRO A 93 -16.61 -6.45 -1.86
N ASN A 94 -15.77 -7.34 -1.38
CA ASN A 94 -14.45 -7.64 -1.96
C ASN A 94 -13.51 -6.43 -2.07
N VAL A 95 -13.64 -5.45 -1.17
CA VAL A 95 -12.75 -4.30 -1.08
C VAL A 95 -12.04 -4.29 0.28
N VAL A 96 -10.73 -4.12 0.25
CA VAL A 96 -9.89 -3.98 1.45
C VAL A 96 -9.33 -2.56 1.51
N PHE A 97 -9.69 -1.82 2.56
CA PHE A 97 -9.16 -0.49 2.80
C PHE A 97 -7.91 -0.56 3.68
N THR A 98 -6.86 0.11 3.27
CA THR A 98 -5.56 0.04 3.94
C THR A 98 -4.87 1.39 4.05
N LYS A 99 -3.84 1.45 4.90
CA LYS A 99 -2.91 2.58 5.03
C LYS A 99 -1.49 2.08 5.22
N ILE A 100 -0.51 2.84 4.74
CA ILE A 100 0.90 2.56 4.92
C ILE A 100 1.70 3.82 5.23
N ASP A 101 2.52 3.75 6.29
CA ASP A 101 3.49 4.79 6.63
C ASP A 101 4.75 4.62 5.76
N MET A 102 4.95 5.53 4.82
CA MET A 102 6.07 5.46 3.87
C MET A 102 7.42 5.85 4.46
N HIS A 103 7.43 6.47 5.63
CA HIS A 103 8.69 6.72 6.36
C HIS A 103 9.16 5.45 7.09
N ALA A 104 8.24 4.78 7.76
CA ALA A 104 8.52 3.55 8.50
C ALA A 104 8.63 2.29 7.60
N ASN A 105 8.22 2.39 6.33
CA ASN A 105 8.23 1.32 5.33
C ASN A 105 8.87 1.81 4.03
N ALA A 106 10.02 2.48 4.13
CA ALA A 106 10.77 2.88 2.95
C ALA A 106 11.21 1.65 2.13
N GLN A 107 11.27 1.79 0.81
CA GLN A 107 11.76 0.76 -0.11
C GLN A 107 10.83 -0.46 -0.34
N VAL A 108 9.52 -0.32 -0.13
CA VAL A 108 8.58 -1.35 -0.60
C VAL A 108 8.64 -1.41 -2.13
N PRO A 109 8.98 -2.57 -2.73
CA PRO A 109 9.13 -2.68 -4.17
C PRO A 109 7.82 -2.42 -4.91
N GLY A 110 7.90 -1.69 -6.02
CA GLY A 110 6.76 -1.44 -6.91
C GLY A 110 5.87 -0.27 -6.52
N ILE A 111 6.08 0.37 -5.36
CA ILE A 111 5.33 1.58 -4.99
C ILE A 111 5.83 2.79 -5.80
N ARG A 112 4.88 3.49 -6.44
CA ARG A 112 5.12 4.72 -7.19
C ARG A 112 4.25 5.84 -6.64
N VAL A 113 4.73 6.51 -5.61
CA VAL A 113 4.04 7.65 -4.98
C VAL A 113 4.97 8.84 -4.93
N ALA A 114 4.61 9.92 -5.61
CA ALA A 114 5.41 11.14 -5.69
C ALA A 114 5.12 12.13 -4.55
N ASN A 115 3.90 12.13 -4.03
CA ASN A 115 3.43 13.11 -3.05
C ASN A 115 2.63 12.44 -1.93
N PHE A 116 2.58 13.08 -0.74
CA PHE A 116 1.82 12.62 0.40
C PHE A 116 0.85 13.71 0.92
N PRO A 117 -0.34 13.31 1.39
CA PRO A 117 -0.94 11.99 1.28
C PRO A 117 -1.43 11.68 -0.14
N THR A 118 -1.45 10.39 -0.50
CA THR A 118 -1.99 9.88 -1.77
C THR A 118 -2.89 8.67 -1.50
N VAL A 119 -3.96 8.52 -2.29
CA VAL A 119 -4.82 7.33 -2.28
C VAL A 119 -4.73 6.64 -3.64
N GLN A 120 -4.52 5.33 -3.62
CA GLN A 120 -4.50 4.51 -4.84
C GLN A 120 -5.40 3.29 -4.66
N ILE A 121 -6.05 2.89 -5.75
CA ILE A 121 -6.77 1.61 -5.87
C ILE A 121 -5.87 0.64 -6.63
N TYR A 122 -5.71 -0.55 -6.11
CA TYR A 122 -5.08 -1.71 -6.76
C TYR A 122 -6.19 -2.68 -7.14
N PRO A 123 -6.67 -2.65 -8.40
CA PRO A 123 -7.78 -3.47 -8.84
C PRO A 123 -7.46 -4.96 -8.76
N MET A 124 -8.44 -5.78 -8.41
CA MET A 124 -8.27 -7.23 -8.37
C MET A 124 -8.01 -7.81 -9.77
N THR A 125 -8.50 -7.17 -10.83
CA THR A 125 -8.29 -7.56 -12.22
C THR A 125 -6.84 -7.34 -12.69
N ASN A 126 -6.17 -6.28 -12.20
CA ASN A 126 -4.77 -6.00 -12.53
C ASN A 126 -4.07 -5.23 -11.40
N LYS A 127 -3.34 -5.93 -10.56
CA LYS A 127 -2.61 -5.36 -9.41
C LYS A 127 -1.41 -4.47 -9.76
N PHE A 128 -1.02 -4.43 -11.02
CA PHE A 128 0.12 -3.63 -11.49
C PHE A 128 -0.32 -2.35 -12.22
N GLN A 129 -1.64 -2.11 -12.27
CA GLN A 129 -2.21 -0.92 -12.88
C GLN A 129 -3.04 -0.17 -11.83
N GLU A 130 -2.32 0.52 -10.94
CA GLU A 130 -2.92 1.32 -9.89
C GLU A 130 -3.67 2.54 -10.43
N ILE A 131 -4.82 2.85 -9.84
CA ILE A 131 -5.61 4.05 -10.13
C ILE A 131 -5.36 5.05 -9.02
N THR A 132 -4.82 6.22 -9.34
CA THR A 132 -4.46 7.24 -8.35
C THR A 132 -5.53 8.33 -8.25
N PHE A 133 -5.94 8.66 -7.01
CA PHE A 133 -6.80 9.81 -6.75
C PHE A 133 -6.06 11.13 -7.02
N SER A 134 -6.58 11.93 -7.93
CA SER A 134 -6.02 13.24 -8.32
C SER A 134 -6.95 14.43 -7.98
N GLY A 135 -8.12 14.16 -7.40
CA GLY A 135 -9.11 15.17 -7.06
C GLY A 135 -8.75 16.01 -5.83
N PRO A 136 -9.57 17.03 -5.53
CA PRO A 136 -9.47 17.81 -4.30
C PRO A 136 -9.63 16.90 -3.06
N ARG A 137 -8.84 17.17 -2.02
CA ARG A 137 -8.86 16.39 -0.74
C ARG A 137 -10.09 16.74 0.11
N LYS A 138 -11.29 16.56 -0.46
CA LYS A 138 -12.59 16.76 0.17
C LYS A 138 -13.32 15.44 0.31
N GLU A 139 -14.25 15.38 1.28
CA GLU A 139 -15.01 14.16 1.59
C GLU A 139 -15.80 13.65 0.39
N GLU A 140 -16.62 14.52 -0.23
CA GLU A 140 -17.46 14.14 -1.36
C GLU A 140 -16.64 13.68 -2.57
N GLU A 141 -15.56 14.39 -2.88
CA GLU A 141 -14.70 14.08 -4.03
C GLU A 141 -14.04 12.71 -3.89
N LEU A 142 -13.47 12.43 -2.71
CA LEU A 142 -12.85 11.13 -2.47
C LEU A 142 -13.90 10.02 -2.42
N LYS A 143 -15.05 10.24 -1.77
CA LYS A 143 -16.13 9.26 -1.69
C LYS A 143 -16.70 8.90 -3.06
N ASN A 144 -17.01 9.90 -3.88
CA ASN A 144 -17.51 9.70 -5.24
C ASN A 144 -16.50 8.97 -6.11
N TRP A 145 -15.23 9.37 -6.05
CA TRP A 145 -14.17 8.70 -6.80
C TRP A 145 -13.99 7.23 -6.38
N LEU A 146 -14.06 6.91 -5.08
CA LEU A 146 -14.00 5.53 -4.60
C LEU A 146 -15.18 4.70 -5.12
N ILE A 147 -16.41 5.23 -4.99
CA ILE A 147 -17.62 4.54 -5.45
C ILE A 147 -17.56 4.29 -6.96
N GLU A 148 -17.21 5.31 -7.74
CA GLU A 148 -17.13 5.23 -9.20
C GLU A 148 -16.11 4.19 -9.67
N ASN A 149 -14.87 4.23 -9.12
CA ASN A 149 -13.81 3.36 -9.60
C ASN A 149 -13.94 1.91 -9.08
N LEU A 150 -14.41 1.72 -7.84
CA LEU A 150 -14.65 0.38 -7.29
C LEU A 150 -15.89 -0.28 -7.91
N THR A 151 -16.94 0.47 -8.20
CA THR A 151 -18.14 -0.05 -8.86
C THR A 151 -17.86 -0.43 -10.32
N GLN A 152 -17.13 0.38 -11.06
CA GLN A 152 -16.74 0.07 -12.45
C GLN A 152 -15.89 -1.19 -12.54
N VAL A 153 -14.97 -1.38 -11.60
CA VAL A 153 -14.16 -2.61 -11.55
C VAL A 153 -15.03 -3.84 -11.26
N GLN A 154 -16.10 -3.69 -10.49
CA GLN A 154 -17.04 -4.78 -10.23
C GLN A 154 -17.93 -5.10 -11.44
N ASP A 155 -18.43 -4.08 -12.12
CA ASP A 155 -19.26 -4.26 -13.34
C ASP A 155 -18.46 -4.96 -14.45
N ASN A 156 -17.20 -4.59 -14.64
CA ASN A 156 -16.32 -5.27 -15.60
C ASN A 156 -16.06 -6.74 -15.26
N ARG A 157 -16.13 -7.12 -13.99
CA ARG A 157 -15.99 -8.53 -13.56
C ARG A 157 -17.24 -9.36 -13.90
N PHE A 158 -18.42 -8.78 -13.77
CA PHE A 158 -19.65 -9.46 -14.15
C PHE A 158 -19.75 -9.68 -15.67
N THR A 159 -19.29 -8.71 -16.48
CA THR A 159 -19.29 -8.87 -17.94
C THR A 159 -18.31 -9.92 -18.43
N GLU A 160 -17.18 -10.13 -17.79
CA GLU A 160 -16.24 -11.21 -18.12
C GLU A 160 -16.78 -12.59 -17.72
N GLU A 161 -17.44 -12.73 -16.58
CA GLU A 161 -18.09 -13.98 -16.16
C GLU A 161 -19.30 -14.31 -17.04
N GLU A 162 -20.09 -13.33 -17.46
CA GLU A 162 -21.18 -13.51 -18.42
C GLU A 162 -20.68 -13.95 -19.80
N LEU A 163 -19.55 -13.43 -20.26
CA LEU A 163 -18.92 -13.85 -21.52
C LEU A 163 -18.37 -15.27 -21.48
N LEU A 164 -17.89 -15.73 -20.31
CA LEU A 164 -17.43 -17.11 -20.12
C LEU A 164 -18.60 -18.09 -19.98
N GLY A 165 -19.76 -17.66 -19.44
CA GLY A 165 -20.98 -18.47 -19.35
C GLY A 165 -21.74 -18.66 -20.66
N LEU A 166 -21.49 -17.85 -21.68
CA LEU A 166 -22.10 -17.96 -23.02
C LEU A 166 -21.34 -18.89 -23.95
N GLY A 167 -20.18 -19.43 -23.54
CA GLY A 167 -19.33 -20.33 -24.33
C GLY A 167 -19.76 -21.79 -24.32
N ASP A 168 -20.68 -22.22 -23.44
CA ASP A 168 -21.05 -23.64 -23.30
C ASP A 168 -22.44 -24.00 -23.85
N VAL A 169 -23.00 -23.19 -24.75
CA VAL A 169 -24.26 -23.51 -25.45
C VAL A 169 -24.05 -23.43 -26.95
N ILE A 170 -23.30 -24.37 -27.51
CA ILE A 170 -23.47 -24.86 -28.90
C ILE A 170 -23.08 -26.35 -28.93
#